data_69493544d28e82d2a5c20efc8b59be26
#
_entry.id   69493544d28e82d2a5c20efc8b59be26
#
_cell.length_a   1.000
_cell.length_b   1.000
_cell.length_c   1.000
_cell.angle_alpha   90.00
_cell.angle_beta   90.00
_cell.angle_gamma   90.00
#
_symmetry.space_group_name_H-M   'P 1'
#
loop_
_entity.id
_entity.type
_entity.pdbx_description
1 polymer ?
#
loop_
_entity_poly.entity_id
_entity_poly.type
_entity_poly.pdbx_seq_one_letter_code
_entity_poly.pdbx_strand_id
1 'polypeptide(L)'
;RPQEVSLQKDRNDWQELRPEQKHIFTSNLRYQTLLDSVQGRGPCLAFLPFCSLPELESCILTWDFMESIHSRSYTYIIKNVYSNPADVFDKILTDKYITERAESVTRTYDELINDGQRWLLDGTVQGLSTKELKRKLWRALVNVNILEGVRFYVSFACSFAFGELKLMEGSAKIISLIARDESQHLAVSQHIIKNY
;
A
#
# COMPACT_ATOMS: atom_id res chain seq x y z
N ARG A 1 10.31 8.92 -10.79
CA ARG A 1 11.06 8.22 -9.72
C ARG A 1 11.15 9.12 -8.50
N PRO A 2 11.10 8.59 -7.26
CA PRO A 2 11.14 9.43 -6.06
C PRO A 2 12.41 10.29 -5.97
N GLN A 3 13.53 9.81 -6.52
CA GLN A 3 14.81 10.52 -6.53
C GLN A 3 14.81 11.82 -7.37
N GLU A 4 13.80 12.04 -8.19
CA GLU A 4 13.64 13.27 -8.98
C GLU A 4 13.07 14.43 -8.14
N VAL A 5 12.59 14.12 -6.93
CA VAL A 5 12.08 15.11 -5.97
C VAL A 5 13.15 15.37 -4.90
N SER A 6 13.60 16.62 -4.79
CA SER A 6 14.53 17.01 -3.73
C SER A 6 13.84 17.01 -2.37
N LEU A 7 14.49 16.42 -1.38
CA LEU A 7 14.07 16.42 0.02
C LEU A 7 14.97 17.27 0.93
N GLN A 8 15.82 18.13 0.33
CA GLN A 8 16.72 18.97 1.12
C GLN A 8 15.96 19.95 2.02
N LYS A 9 14.89 20.56 1.49
CA LYS A 9 14.01 21.43 2.28
C LYS A 9 13.34 20.63 3.40
N ASP A 10 12.81 19.44 3.11
CA ASP A 10 12.13 18.60 4.08
C ASP A 10 13.04 18.19 5.25
N ARG A 11 14.33 17.94 4.97
CA ARG A 11 15.33 17.66 5.99
C ARG A 11 15.56 18.84 6.93
N ASN A 12 15.51 20.07 6.42
CA ASN A 12 15.60 21.29 7.22
C ASN A 12 14.31 21.52 8.00
N ASP A 13 13.15 21.44 7.32
CA ASP A 13 11.83 21.56 7.95
C ASP A 13 11.68 20.59 9.11
N TRP A 14 12.15 19.34 8.96
CA TRP A 14 12.10 18.31 9.99
C TRP A 14 12.73 18.75 11.32
N GLN A 15 13.81 19.51 11.28
CA GLN A 15 14.46 20.00 12.51
C GLN A 15 13.55 20.96 13.26
N GLU A 16 12.82 21.80 12.54
CA GLU A 16 11.97 22.87 13.06
C GLU A 16 10.53 22.42 13.40
N LEU A 17 10.11 21.22 12.98
CA LEU A 17 8.78 20.69 13.30
C LEU A 17 8.60 20.54 14.81
N ARG A 18 7.41 20.91 15.29
CA ARG A 18 6.99 20.66 16.69
C ARG A 18 6.87 19.16 16.96
N PRO A 19 7.01 18.71 18.22
CA PRO A 19 6.92 17.29 18.57
C PRO A 19 5.67 16.58 18.04
N GLU A 20 4.50 17.24 18.09
CA GLU A 20 3.23 16.68 17.61
C GLU A 20 3.24 16.49 16.09
N GLN A 21 3.81 17.44 15.35
CA GLN A 21 3.96 17.35 13.89
C GLN A 21 4.93 16.22 13.52
N LYS A 22 6.06 16.10 14.23
CA LYS A 22 7.01 14.98 14.06
C LYS A 22 6.32 13.63 14.31
N HIS A 23 5.50 13.56 15.36
CA HIS A 23 4.75 12.35 15.67
C HIS A 23 3.77 11.96 14.56
N ILE A 24 2.94 12.91 14.09
CA ILE A 24 1.97 12.68 13.02
C ILE A 24 2.68 12.24 11.74
N PHE A 25 3.70 12.98 11.31
CA PHE A 25 4.45 12.68 10.10
C PHE A 25 5.11 11.29 10.15
N THR A 26 5.77 10.96 11.25
CA THR A 26 6.45 9.68 11.43
C THR A 26 5.47 8.50 11.50
N SER A 27 4.40 8.63 12.27
CA SER A 27 3.38 7.58 12.40
C SER A 27 2.70 7.31 11.06
N ASN A 28 2.43 8.36 10.30
CA ASN A 28 1.86 8.26 8.98
C ASN A 28 2.78 7.53 7.99
N LEU A 29 4.07 7.87 7.97
CA LEU A 29 5.06 7.18 7.14
C LEU A 29 5.21 5.69 7.52
N ARG A 30 5.23 5.37 8.81
CA ARG A 30 5.27 3.97 9.27
C ARG A 30 4.05 3.19 8.79
N TYR A 31 2.88 3.77 8.92
CA TYR A 31 1.63 3.18 8.47
C TYR A 31 1.65 2.89 6.97
N GLN A 32 2.00 3.88 6.15
CA GLN A 32 2.11 3.75 4.70
C GLN A 32 3.16 2.70 4.32
N THR A 33 4.34 2.75 4.92
CA THR A 33 5.43 1.80 4.65
C THR A 33 5.01 0.35 4.91
N LEU A 34 4.32 0.07 6.02
CA LEU A 34 3.87 -1.28 6.32
C LEU A 34 2.81 -1.76 5.35
N LEU A 35 1.78 -0.96 5.09
CA LEU A 35 0.67 -1.37 4.24
C LEU A 35 1.10 -1.57 2.78
N ASP A 36 1.93 -0.67 2.23
CA ASP A 36 2.46 -0.83 0.88
C ASP A 36 3.49 -1.98 0.79
N SER A 37 4.14 -2.35 1.87
CA SER A 37 4.98 -3.55 1.88
C SER A 37 4.16 -4.85 1.76
N VAL A 38 2.94 -4.85 2.29
CA VAL A 38 1.97 -5.94 2.13
C VAL A 38 1.36 -5.90 0.73
N GLN A 39 0.95 -4.70 0.29
CA GLN A 39 0.32 -4.48 -1.01
C GLN A 39 1.32 -4.73 -2.16
N GLY A 40 2.61 -4.45 -1.98
CA GLY A 40 3.65 -4.53 -3.00
C GLY A 40 3.96 -5.92 -3.58
N ARG A 41 3.23 -6.94 -3.17
CA ARG A 41 3.25 -8.29 -3.77
C ARG A 41 1.90 -9.01 -3.62
N GLY A 42 0.96 -8.37 -2.95
CA GLY A 42 -0.37 -8.93 -2.70
C GLY A 42 -1.14 -9.22 -3.98
N PRO A 43 -1.33 -8.25 -4.88
CA PRO A 43 -2.08 -8.44 -6.11
C PRO A 43 -1.54 -9.57 -6.99
N CYS A 44 -0.24 -9.65 -7.22
CA CYS A 44 0.35 -10.72 -8.02
C CYS A 44 0.17 -12.10 -7.37
N LEU A 45 0.50 -12.24 -6.10
CA LEU A 45 0.43 -13.55 -5.44
C LEU A 45 -1.00 -14.03 -5.22
N ALA A 46 -1.94 -13.11 -4.96
CA ALA A 46 -3.31 -13.46 -4.61
C ALA A 46 -4.24 -13.54 -5.81
N PHE A 47 -4.08 -12.71 -6.83
CA PHE A 47 -5.05 -12.60 -7.92
C PHE A 47 -4.61 -13.28 -9.22
N LEU A 48 -3.31 -13.28 -9.55
CA LEU A 48 -2.82 -13.93 -10.78
C LEU A 48 -3.20 -15.41 -10.90
N PRO A 49 -3.18 -16.24 -9.83
CA PRO A 49 -3.61 -17.64 -9.93
C PRO A 49 -5.03 -17.86 -10.45
N PHE A 50 -5.88 -16.86 -10.31
CA PHE A 50 -7.29 -16.89 -10.74
C PHE A 50 -7.55 -16.09 -12.02
N CYS A 51 -6.51 -15.46 -12.58
CA CYS A 51 -6.63 -14.63 -13.76
C CYS A 51 -6.57 -15.49 -15.04
N SER A 52 -7.57 -15.38 -15.90
CA SER A 52 -7.64 -16.09 -17.19
C SER A 52 -7.57 -15.17 -18.39
N LEU A 53 -7.53 -13.85 -18.18
CA LEU A 53 -7.49 -12.83 -19.24
C LEU A 53 -6.12 -12.18 -19.29
N PRO A 54 -5.39 -12.24 -20.43
CA PRO A 54 -4.05 -11.64 -20.57
C PRO A 54 -4.03 -10.14 -20.30
N GLU A 55 -5.08 -9.42 -20.63
CA GLU A 55 -5.23 -7.98 -20.37
C GLU A 55 -5.29 -7.70 -18.86
N LEU A 56 -6.03 -8.53 -18.13
CA LEU A 56 -6.13 -8.40 -16.67
C LEU A 56 -4.81 -8.81 -15.99
N GLU A 57 -4.14 -9.83 -16.49
CA GLU A 57 -2.81 -10.24 -16.03
C GLU A 57 -1.82 -9.06 -16.16
N SER A 58 -1.76 -8.42 -17.34
CA SER A 58 -0.92 -7.25 -17.57
C SER A 58 -1.24 -6.09 -16.64
N CYS A 59 -2.53 -5.90 -16.33
CA CYS A 59 -2.99 -4.90 -15.37
C CYS A 59 -2.48 -5.18 -13.94
N ILE A 60 -2.60 -6.43 -13.48
CA ILE A 60 -2.14 -6.85 -12.14
C ILE A 60 -0.63 -6.72 -12.01
N LEU A 61 0.14 -7.11 -13.03
CA LEU A 61 1.60 -6.96 -13.05
C LEU A 61 2.03 -5.49 -13.00
N THR A 62 1.32 -4.63 -13.73
CA THR A 62 1.57 -3.17 -13.70
C THR A 62 1.26 -2.58 -12.34
N TRP A 63 0.17 -3.01 -11.72
CA TRP A 63 -0.21 -2.62 -10.37
C TRP A 63 0.91 -2.95 -9.37
N ASP A 64 1.34 -4.20 -9.32
CA ASP A 64 2.41 -4.66 -8.44
C ASP A 64 3.75 -3.90 -8.66
N PHE A 65 4.05 -3.57 -9.92
CA PHE A 65 5.19 -2.72 -10.24
C PHE A 65 5.07 -1.31 -9.65
N MET A 66 3.89 -0.68 -9.72
CA MET A 66 3.64 0.64 -9.12
C MET A 66 3.81 0.59 -7.61
N GLU A 67 3.28 -0.43 -6.93
CA GLU A 67 3.44 -0.66 -5.49
C GLU A 67 4.91 -0.77 -5.08
N SER A 68 5.74 -1.40 -5.92
CA SER A 68 7.18 -1.46 -5.68
C SER A 68 7.86 -0.09 -5.72
N ILE A 69 7.33 0.84 -6.53
CA ILE A 69 7.79 2.24 -6.59
C ILE A 69 7.31 3.00 -5.34
N HIS A 70 6.08 2.77 -4.89
CA HIS A 70 5.53 3.36 -3.67
C HIS A 70 6.38 3.00 -2.45
N SER A 71 6.65 1.73 -2.25
CA SER A 71 7.51 1.23 -1.16
C SER A 71 8.91 1.87 -1.17
N ARG A 72 9.52 1.98 -2.35
CA ARG A 72 10.80 2.68 -2.50
C ARG A 72 10.70 4.18 -2.21
N SER A 73 9.56 4.79 -2.49
CA SER A 73 9.32 6.21 -2.25
C SER A 73 9.29 6.53 -0.76
N TYR A 74 8.61 5.74 0.04
CA TYR A 74 8.63 5.90 1.50
C TYR A 74 10.03 5.68 2.07
N THR A 75 10.71 4.65 1.61
CA THR A 75 12.11 4.40 2.01
C THR A 75 13.01 5.59 1.65
N TYR A 76 12.82 6.19 0.48
CA TYR A 76 13.56 7.37 0.05
C TYR A 76 13.28 8.57 0.97
N ILE A 77 12.01 8.83 1.32
CA ILE A 77 11.65 9.90 2.26
C ILE A 77 12.35 9.65 3.61
N ILE A 78 12.20 8.48 4.18
CA ILE A 78 12.77 8.15 5.49
C ILE A 78 14.29 8.32 5.50
N LYS A 79 15.00 7.84 4.50
CA LYS A 79 16.45 7.93 4.40
C LYS A 79 16.99 9.35 4.21
N ASN A 80 16.20 10.26 3.66
CA ASN A 80 16.64 11.62 3.36
C ASN A 80 16.19 12.64 4.41
N VAL A 81 15.11 12.38 5.13
CA VAL A 81 14.55 13.29 6.14
C VAL A 81 15.14 13.03 7.52
N TYR A 82 15.23 11.76 7.93
CA TYR A 82 15.67 11.40 9.27
C TYR A 82 17.19 11.25 9.35
N SER A 83 17.76 11.71 10.47
CA SER A 83 19.19 11.52 10.76
C SER A 83 19.53 10.06 11.07
N ASN A 84 18.60 9.31 11.67
CA ASN A 84 18.72 7.87 11.90
C ASN A 84 17.46 7.17 11.35
N PRO A 85 17.46 6.67 10.12
CA PRO A 85 16.34 5.95 9.52
C PRO A 85 15.91 4.69 10.28
N ALA A 86 16.85 4.02 10.99
CA ALA A 86 16.56 2.82 11.77
C ALA A 86 15.49 3.08 12.84
N ASP A 87 15.52 4.24 13.50
CA ASP A 87 14.51 4.62 14.51
C ASP A 87 13.08 4.63 13.98
N VAL A 88 12.92 4.80 12.66
CA VAL A 88 11.61 4.74 12.00
C VAL A 88 11.27 3.30 11.65
N PHE A 89 12.18 2.59 10.98
CA PHE A 89 11.95 1.23 10.48
C PHE A 89 11.74 0.22 11.60
N ASP A 90 12.57 0.24 12.64
CA ASP A 90 12.52 -0.72 13.75
C ASP A 90 11.21 -0.66 14.56
N LYS A 91 10.53 0.49 14.50
CA LYS A 91 9.26 0.68 15.21
C LYS A 91 8.01 0.39 14.38
N ILE A 92 8.13 0.07 13.09
CA ILE A 92 6.97 -0.23 12.24
C ILE A 92 6.22 -1.45 12.77
N LEU A 93 6.92 -2.54 13.05
CA LEU A 93 6.31 -3.80 13.49
C LEU A 93 5.99 -3.84 14.99
N THR A 94 6.49 -2.89 15.77
CA THR A 94 6.23 -2.80 17.21
C THR A 94 5.06 -1.89 17.56
N ASP A 95 4.57 -1.11 16.60
CA ASP A 95 3.39 -0.26 16.79
C ASP A 95 2.11 -1.09 16.64
N LYS A 96 1.46 -1.35 17.79
CA LYS A 96 0.25 -2.17 17.87
C LYS A 96 -0.88 -1.63 16.97
N TYR A 97 -1.06 -0.33 16.91
CA TYR A 97 -2.16 0.28 16.13
C TYR A 97 -1.92 0.15 14.62
N ILE A 98 -0.67 0.17 14.19
CA ILE A 98 -0.29 -0.02 12.79
C ILE A 98 -0.44 -1.50 12.40
N THR A 99 0.07 -2.42 13.22
CA THR A 99 0.02 -3.87 12.96
C THR A 99 -1.42 -4.40 12.95
N GLU A 100 -2.26 -4.00 13.88
CA GLU A 100 -3.69 -4.37 13.89
C GLU A 100 -4.44 -3.93 12.61
N ARG A 101 -4.09 -2.77 12.06
CA ARG A 101 -4.69 -2.30 10.81
C ARG A 101 -4.20 -3.08 9.60
N ALA A 102 -2.95 -3.50 9.59
CA ALA A 102 -2.39 -4.32 8.52
C ALA A 102 -2.95 -5.74 8.54
N GLU A 103 -3.23 -6.30 9.72
CA GLU A 103 -3.63 -7.71 9.91
C GLU A 103 -4.86 -8.10 9.07
N SER A 104 -5.86 -7.25 8.97
CA SER A 104 -7.07 -7.56 8.20
C SER A 104 -6.80 -7.75 6.71
N VAL A 105 -5.85 -7.00 6.14
CA VAL A 105 -5.44 -7.12 4.74
C VAL A 105 -4.52 -8.32 4.57
N THR A 106 -3.51 -8.45 5.42
CA THR A 106 -2.54 -9.55 5.39
C THR A 106 -3.23 -10.91 5.47
N ARG A 107 -4.14 -11.09 6.43
CA ARG A 107 -4.89 -12.34 6.58
C ARG A 107 -5.70 -12.69 5.34
N THR A 108 -6.35 -11.70 4.73
CA THR A 108 -7.15 -11.93 3.52
C THR A 108 -6.27 -12.36 2.35
N TYR A 109 -5.10 -11.77 2.21
CA TYR A 109 -4.13 -12.18 1.20
C TYR A 109 -3.57 -13.56 1.47
N ASP A 110 -3.15 -13.87 2.69
CA ASP A 110 -2.56 -15.15 3.05
C ASP A 110 -3.54 -16.30 2.78
N GLU A 111 -4.82 -16.13 3.14
CA GLU A 111 -5.86 -17.12 2.86
C GLU A 111 -6.01 -17.34 1.33
N LEU A 112 -6.06 -16.27 0.56
CA LEU A 112 -6.27 -16.35 -0.89
C LEU A 112 -5.03 -16.89 -1.62
N ILE A 113 -3.82 -16.52 -1.18
CA ILE A 113 -2.56 -17.05 -1.72
C ILE A 113 -2.47 -18.55 -1.51
N ASN A 114 -2.79 -19.04 -0.31
CA ASN A 114 -2.82 -20.47 -0.02
C ASN A 114 -3.82 -21.23 -0.90
N ASP A 115 -5.02 -20.69 -1.09
CA ASP A 115 -6.05 -21.28 -1.96
C ASP A 115 -5.62 -21.22 -3.44
N GLY A 116 -4.98 -20.13 -3.88
CA GLY A 116 -4.46 -19.97 -5.23
C GLY A 116 -3.36 -20.98 -5.58
N GLN A 117 -2.44 -21.24 -4.66
CA GLN A 117 -1.41 -22.26 -4.85
C GLN A 117 -2.01 -23.65 -5.03
N ARG A 118 -3.01 -24.01 -4.22
CA ARG A 118 -3.73 -25.31 -4.36
C ARG A 118 -4.52 -25.37 -5.67
N TRP A 119 -5.16 -24.28 -6.05
CA TRP A 119 -5.89 -24.18 -7.31
C TRP A 119 -4.98 -24.41 -8.52
N LEU A 120 -3.79 -23.84 -8.53
CA LEU A 120 -2.82 -24.02 -9.62
C LEU A 120 -2.29 -25.46 -9.71
N LEU A 121 -2.15 -26.15 -8.57
CA LEU A 121 -1.63 -27.53 -8.54
C LEU A 121 -2.71 -28.55 -8.90
N ASP A 122 -3.90 -28.43 -8.36
CA ASP A 122 -4.92 -29.48 -8.36
C ASP A 122 -6.17 -29.11 -9.18
N GLY A 123 -6.30 -27.86 -9.66
CA GLY A 123 -7.52 -27.33 -10.28
C GLY A 123 -8.72 -27.25 -9.34
N THR A 124 -8.52 -27.59 -8.05
CA THR A 124 -9.52 -27.55 -7.00
C THR A 124 -8.88 -27.14 -5.67
N VAL A 125 -9.71 -26.66 -4.75
CA VAL A 125 -9.28 -26.43 -3.36
C VAL A 125 -10.08 -27.37 -2.48
N GLN A 126 -9.41 -28.33 -1.87
CA GLN A 126 -10.05 -29.37 -1.05
C GLN A 126 -10.90 -28.74 0.07
N GLY A 127 -12.15 -29.16 0.15
CA GLY A 127 -13.11 -28.67 1.15
C GLY A 127 -13.71 -27.30 0.84
N LEU A 128 -13.42 -26.72 -0.33
CA LEU A 128 -13.93 -25.42 -0.76
C LEU A 128 -14.72 -25.57 -2.08
N SER A 129 -15.95 -25.12 -2.11
CA SER A 129 -16.71 -25.03 -3.36
C SER A 129 -16.20 -23.86 -4.23
N THR A 130 -16.39 -23.97 -5.54
CA THR A 130 -16.07 -22.85 -6.47
C THR A 130 -16.77 -21.55 -6.07
N LYS A 131 -18.00 -21.63 -5.55
CA LYS A 131 -18.74 -20.47 -5.05
C LYS A 131 -18.06 -19.80 -3.86
N GLU A 132 -17.54 -20.57 -2.93
CA GLU A 132 -16.83 -20.05 -1.76
C GLU A 132 -15.48 -19.46 -2.14
N LEU A 133 -14.75 -20.10 -3.05
CA LEU A 133 -13.51 -19.56 -3.60
C LEU A 133 -13.74 -18.19 -4.27
N LYS A 134 -14.76 -18.11 -5.12
CA LYS A 134 -15.17 -16.83 -5.73
C LYS A 134 -15.53 -15.77 -4.69
N ARG A 135 -16.22 -16.16 -3.62
CA ARG A 135 -16.57 -15.25 -2.52
C ARG A 135 -15.33 -14.74 -1.78
N LYS A 136 -14.34 -15.60 -1.55
CA LYS A 136 -13.05 -15.19 -0.95
C LYS A 136 -12.32 -14.19 -1.87
N LEU A 137 -12.24 -14.48 -3.16
CA LEU A 137 -11.63 -13.58 -4.15
C LEU A 137 -12.31 -12.21 -4.18
N TRP A 138 -13.63 -12.19 -4.22
CA TRP A 138 -14.40 -10.94 -4.19
C TRP A 138 -14.17 -10.15 -2.90
N ARG A 139 -14.14 -10.82 -1.74
CA ARG A 139 -13.84 -10.17 -0.45
C ARG A 139 -12.42 -9.58 -0.42
N ALA A 140 -11.45 -10.27 -0.98
CA ALA A 140 -10.09 -9.77 -1.08
C ALA A 140 -10.03 -8.50 -1.93
N LEU A 141 -10.66 -8.49 -3.10
CA LEU A 141 -10.77 -7.31 -3.97
C LEU A 141 -11.43 -6.12 -3.26
N VAL A 142 -12.54 -6.36 -2.55
CA VAL A 142 -13.21 -5.30 -1.76
C VAL A 142 -12.31 -4.78 -0.65
N ASN A 143 -11.60 -5.66 0.04
CA ASN A 143 -10.70 -5.27 1.14
C ASN A 143 -9.54 -4.40 0.63
N VAL A 144 -8.97 -4.75 -0.52
CA VAL A 144 -7.93 -3.96 -1.20
C VAL A 144 -8.49 -2.61 -1.66
N ASN A 145 -9.67 -2.60 -2.27
CA ASN A 145 -10.33 -1.36 -2.69
C ASN A 145 -10.58 -0.41 -1.50
N ILE A 146 -10.96 -0.94 -0.34
CA ILE A 146 -11.09 -0.15 0.89
C ILE A 146 -9.72 0.33 1.39
N LEU A 147 -8.68 -0.48 1.30
CA LEU A 147 -7.34 -0.08 1.67
C LEU A 147 -6.87 1.13 0.85
N GLU A 148 -6.92 0.99 -0.46
CA GLU A 148 -6.41 1.99 -1.40
C GLU A 148 -7.31 3.23 -1.50
N GLY A 149 -8.64 3.04 -1.45
CA GLY A 149 -9.61 4.13 -1.64
C GLY A 149 -10.01 4.90 -0.38
N VAL A 150 -9.82 4.31 0.79
CA VAL A 150 -10.21 4.93 2.05
C VAL A 150 -9.02 5.08 2.98
N ARG A 151 -8.36 3.99 3.33
CA ARG A 151 -7.33 3.99 4.36
C ARG A 151 -6.09 4.78 3.94
N PHE A 152 -5.63 4.64 2.70
CA PHE A 152 -4.51 5.42 2.18
C PHE A 152 -4.87 6.89 1.97
N TYR A 153 -6.04 7.19 1.46
CA TYR A 153 -6.44 8.59 1.25
C TYR A 153 -6.57 9.39 2.54
N VAL A 154 -7.02 8.76 3.64
CA VAL A 154 -6.96 9.38 4.97
C VAL A 154 -5.51 9.68 5.38
N SER A 155 -4.61 8.75 5.11
CA SER A 155 -3.18 8.91 5.38
C SER A 155 -2.54 9.98 4.48
N PHE A 156 -2.88 10.02 3.20
CA PHE A 156 -2.40 11.03 2.25
C PHE A 156 -2.84 12.44 2.64
N ALA A 157 -4.06 12.59 3.15
CA ALA A 157 -4.57 13.87 3.63
C ALA A 157 -3.67 14.50 4.71
N CYS A 158 -3.08 13.67 5.59
CA CYS A 158 -2.11 14.16 6.58
C CYS A 158 -0.86 14.75 5.90
N SER A 159 -0.34 14.10 4.86
CA SER A 159 0.83 14.57 4.10
C SER A 159 0.50 15.84 3.33
N PHE A 160 -0.69 15.93 2.74
CA PHE A 160 -1.14 17.13 2.02
C PHE A 160 -1.32 18.32 2.96
N ALA A 161 -1.80 18.10 4.18
CA ALA A 161 -1.90 19.16 5.19
C ALA A 161 -0.53 19.77 5.53
N PHE A 162 0.54 18.97 5.57
CA PHE A 162 1.90 19.50 5.67
C PHE A 162 2.26 20.39 4.47
N GLY A 163 1.98 19.93 3.25
CA GLY A 163 2.23 20.70 2.03
C GLY A 163 1.49 22.04 2.00
N GLU A 164 0.23 22.08 2.44
CA GLU A 164 -0.56 23.33 2.57
C GLU A 164 0.09 24.32 3.57
N LEU A 165 0.71 23.82 4.61
CA LEU A 165 1.46 24.62 5.58
C LEU A 165 2.87 25.01 5.08
N LYS A 166 3.23 24.66 3.86
CA LYS A 166 4.57 24.86 3.29
C LYS A 166 5.69 24.13 4.04
N LEU A 167 5.34 23.02 4.69
CA LEU A 167 6.23 22.12 5.40
C LEU A 167 6.31 20.79 4.67
N MET A 168 7.47 20.14 4.69
CA MET A 168 7.64 18.80 4.12
C MET A 168 7.11 18.69 2.66
N GLU A 169 7.30 19.73 1.87
CA GLU A 169 6.70 19.87 0.52
C GLU A 169 7.21 18.82 -0.46
N GLY A 170 8.46 18.40 -0.36
CA GLY A 170 9.02 17.32 -1.18
C GLY A 170 8.35 15.97 -0.88
N SER A 171 8.18 15.65 0.41
CA SER A 171 7.45 14.46 0.84
C SER A 171 5.99 14.51 0.39
N ALA A 172 5.31 15.65 0.58
CA ALA A 172 3.93 15.84 0.12
C ALA A 172 3.82 15.65 -1.40
N LYS A 173 4.81 16.12 -2.17
CA LYS A 173 4.88 15.92 -3.63
C LYS A 173 5.01 14.45 -4.00
N ILE A 174 5.90 13.71 -3.35
CA ILE A 174 6.05 12.26 -3.58
C ILE A 174 4.74 11.54 -3.27
N ILE A 175 4.14 11.82 -2.12
CA ILE A 175 2.85 11.22 -1.72
C ILE A 175 1.74 11.58 -2.72
N SER A 176 1.73 12.78 -3.30
CA SER A 176 0.74 13.15 -4.31
C SER A 176 0.86 12.35 -5.60
N LEU A 177 2.07 11.91 -5.96
CA LEU A 177 2.28 11.04 -7.11
C LEU A 177 1.79 9.61 -6.81
N ILE A 178 2.03 9.11 -5.60
CA ILE A 178 1.49 7.83 -5.13
C ILE A 178 -0.05 7.87 -5.16
N ALA A 179 -0.68 8.89 -4.57
CA ALA A 179 -2.14 9.02 -4.56
C ALA A 179 -2.77 9.05 -5.96
N ARG A 180 -2.05 9.59 -6.94
CA ARG A 180 -2.47 9.54 -8.35
C ARG A 180 -2.46 8.11 -8.90
N ASP A 181 -1.45 7.33 -8.56
CA ASP A 181 -1.35 5.94 -9.00
C ASP A 181 -2.44 5.08 -8.31
N GLU A 182 -2.70 5.31 -7.02
CA GLU A 182 -3.79 4.66 -6.28
C GLU A 182 -5.18 4.90 -6.90
N SER A 183 -5.40 6.04 -7.52
CA SER A 183 -6.67 6.28 -8.23
C SER A 183 -6.88 5.36 -9.44
N GLN A 184 -5.79 4.87 -10.06
CA GLN A 184 -5.86 3.87 -11.14
C GLN A 184 -6.16 2.47 -10.57
N HIS A 185 -5.50 2.10 -9.47
CA HIS A 185 -5.76 0.84 -8.76
C HIS A 185 -7.23 0.74 -8.34
N LEU A 186 -7.78 1.83 -7.80
CA LEU A 186 -9.18 1.94 -7.46
C LEU A 186 -10.12 1.75 -8.66
N ALA A 187 -9.81 2.37 -9.78
CA ALA A 187 -10.63 2.25 -10.99
C ALA A 187 -10.67 0.79 -11.48
N VAL A 188 -9.52 0.11 -11.49
CA VAL A 188 -9.40 -1.30 -11.89
C VAL A 188 -10.13 -2.21 -10.91
N SER A 189 -9.85 -2.11 -9.63
CA SER A 189 -10.48 -2.97 -8.61
C SER A 189 -12.00 -2.75 -8.52
N GLN A 190 -12.49 -1.53 -8.65
CA GLN A 190 -13.93 -1.24 -8.74
C GLN A 190 -14.57 -1.81 -9.99
N HIS A 191 -13.88 -1.74 -11.13
CA HIS A 191 -14.37 -2.35 -12.37
C HIS A 191 -14.55 -3.86 -12.21
N ILE A 192 -13.54 -4.52 -11.65
CA ILE A 192 -13.61 -5.97 -11.38
C ILE A 192 -14.74 -6.28 -10.41
N ILE A 193 -14.84 -5.58 -9.27
CA ILE A 193 -15.88 -5.82 -8.25
C ILE A 193 -17.29 -5.69 -8.82
N LYS A 194 -17.52 -4.73 -9.72
CA LYS A 194 -18.84 -4.49 -10.33
C LYS A 194 -19.22 -5.50 -11.40
N ASN A 195 -18.23 -6.06 -12.09
CA ASN A 195 -18.46 -6.93 -13.24
C ASN A 195 -18.16 -8.40 -12.97
N TYR A 196 -17.72 -8.71 -11.78
CA TYR A 196 -17.44 -10.08 -11.32
C TYR A 196 -18.72 -10.80 -10.93
#